data_f788dd2f47447f85d55b2384458d9c2b
#
_entry.id   f788dd2f47447f85d55b2384458d9c2b
#
_cell.length_a   1.000
_cell.length_b   1.000
_cell.length_c   1.000
_cell.angle_alpha   90.00
_cell.angle_beta   90.00
_cell.angle_gamma   90.00
#
_symmetry.space_group_name_H-M   'P 1'
#
loop_
_entity.id
_entity.type
_entity.pdbx_description
1 polymer ?
#
loop_
_entity_poly.entity_id
_entity_poly.type
_entity_poly.pdbx_seq_one_letter_code
_entity_poly.pdbx_strand_id
1 'polypeptide(L)'
;MLKKLFLFIFLSIGVQAFSQQIYKRTLKLMGSRFDITVVAQDSIEAHKHIDLAVKEISRIEKLISSWDPDSQTSAVNKNAGLQAVKVNSELIELIKRAKKISQLTDGAFDISYASMDKIWKFDGSMKKMPSDEAIKNSVSKVGYQNIVIDEENSTVFLKLEEMKIGFGAIGKGYAADKAKDLLISKGV
;
A
#
# COMPACT_ATOMS: atom_id res chain seq x y z
N MET A 1 37.46 -17.22 -52.02
CA MET A 1 36.35 -17.96 -51.43
C MET A 1 36.43 -18.04 -49.90
N LEU A 2 37.57 -18.30 -49.34
CA LEU A 2 37.79 -18.46 -47.88
C LEU A 2 37.37 -17.20 -47.06
N LYS A 3 37.71 -15.99 -47.52
CA LYS A 3 37.35 -14.73 -46.84
C LYS A 3 35.83 -14.45 -46.77
N LYS A 4 35.08 -14.88 -47.81
CA LYS A 4 33.61 -14.76 -47.80
C LYS A 4 32.94 -15.76 -46.90
N LEU A 5 33.54 -16.95 -46.75
CA LEU A 5 33.06 -17.99 -45.83
C LEU A 5 33.27 -17.58 -44.36
N PHE A 6 34.44 -16.95 -44.03
CA PHE A 6 34.70 -16.42 -42.70
C PHE A 6 33.75 -15.27 -42.30
N LEU A 7 33.39 -14.40 -43.23
CA LEU A 7 32.42 -13.31 -42.99
C LEU A 7 31.02 -13.86 -42.71
N PHE A 8 30.63 -14.97 -43.40
CA PHE A 8 29.33 -15.61 -43.19
C PHE A 8 29.24 -16.32 -41.85
N ILE A 9 30.33 -16.96 -41.39
CA ILE A 9 30.41 -17.57 -40.06
C ILE A 9 30.40 -16.53 -38.94
N PHE A 10 31.03 -15.36 -39.14
CA PHE A 10 31.04 -14.27 -38.16
C PHE A 10 29.66 -13.61 -38.05
N LEU A 11 28.89 -13.53 -39.15
CA LEU A 11 27.50 -12.98 -39.14
C LEU A 11 26.51 -13.95 -38.47
N SER A 12 26.76 -15.27 -38.50
CA SER A 12 25.87 -16.27 -37.88
C SER A 12 26.08 -16.44 -36.38
N ILE A 13 27.20 -15.94 -35.81
CA ILE A 13 27.48 -16.00 -34.36
C ILE A 13 26.90 -14.81 -33.59
N GLY A 14 26.41 -13.77 -34.29
CA GLY A 14 26.18 -12.43 -33.76
C GLY A 14 24.79 -12.11 -33.24
N VAL A 15 23.79 -12.98 -33.30
CA VAL A 15 22.44 -12.58 -32.86
C VAL A 15 21.79 -13.67 -32.03
N GLN A 16 22.27 -13.88 -30.84
CA GLN A 16 21.43 -14.40 -29.78
C GLN A 16 20.58 -13.25 -29.23
N ALA A 17 19.52 -12.90 -29.93
CA ALA A 17 18.51 -11.99 -29.40
C ALA A 17 17.77 -12.73 -28.27
N PHE A 18 18.18 -12.48 -27.02
CA PHE A 18 17.37 -12.90 -25.87
C PHE A 18 16.06 -12.11 -25.94
N SER A 19 15.01 -12.77 -26.41
CA SER A 19 13.68 -12.19 -26.41
C SER A 19 13.14 -12.20 -24.99
N GLN A 20 13.04 -11.02 -24.40
CA GLN A 20 12.28 -10.85 -23.16
C GLN A 20 10.81 -11.03 -23.45
N GLN A 21 10.09 -11.68 -22.55
CA GLN A 21 8.64 -11.92 -22.66
C GLN A 21 7.91 -11.28 -21.48
N ILE A 22 6.66 -10.92 -21.73
CA ILE A 22 5.76 -10.33 -20.73
C ILE A 22 4.99 -11.46 -20.05
N TYR A 23 5.10 -11.53 -18.74
CA TYR A 23 4.35 -12.47 -17.91
C TYR A 23 3.44 -11.73 -16.96
N LYS A 24 2.19 -12.20 -16.85
CA LYS A 24 1.15 -11.60 -16.02
C LYS A 24 0.54 -12.62 -15.09
N ARG A 25 0.31 -12.23 -13.83
CA ARG A 25 -0.46 -13.01 -12.86
C ARG A 25 -1.49 -12.12 -12.16
N THR A 26 -2.74 -12.59 -12.13
CA THR A 26 -3.85 -11.96 -11.42
C THR A 26 -4.06 -12.65 -10.09
N LEU A 27 -4.17 -11.87 -9.01
CA LEU A 27 -4.28 -12.34 -7.63
C LEU A 27 -5.28 -11.47 -6.86
N LYS A 28 -5.78 -12.02 -5.73
CA LYS A 28 -6.54 -11.22 -4.77
C LYS A 28 -5.62 -10.88 -3.58
N LEU A 29 -5.29 -9.60 -3.43
CA LEU A 29 -4.45 -9.07 -2.35
C LEU A 29 -5.11 -7.80 -1.80
N MET A 30 -4.92 -7.49 -0.52
CA MET A 30 -5.46 -6.30 0.14
C MET A 30 -6.97 -6.11 -0.11
N GLY A 31 -7.71 -7.22 -0.16
CA GLY A 31 -9.16 -7.22 -0.39
C GLY A 31 -9.60 -6.87 -1.82
N SER A 32 -8.68 -6.75 -2.80
CA SER A 32 -8.99 -6.41 -4.19
C SER A 32 -8.17 -7.22 -5.20
N ARG A 33 -8.50 -7.08 -6.49
CA ARG A 33 -7.74 -7.65 -7.59
C ARG A 33 -6.43 -6.89 -7.78
N PHE A 34 -5.32 -7.62 -7.89
CA PHE A 34 -4.02 -7.16 -8.33
C PHE A 34 -3.61 -7.88 -9.60
N ASP A 35 -3.15 -7.12 -10.58
CA ASP A 35 -2.52 -7.63 -11.79
C ASP A 35 -1.02 -7.28 -11.72
N ILE A 36 -0.16 -8.29 -11.59
CA ILE A 36 1.28 -8.12 -11.54
C ILE A 36 1.85 -8.57 -12.88
N THR A 37 2.56 -7.66 -13.55
CA THR A 37 3.17 -7.89 -14.85
C THR A 37 4.69 -7.68 -14.71
N VAL A 38 5.47 -8.63 -15.19
CA VAL A 38 6.94 -8.55 -15.23
C VAL A 38 7.44 -8.91 -16.62
N VAL A 39 8.59 -8.37 -16.98
CA VAL A 39 9.36 -8.75 -18.16
C VAL A 39 10.50 -9.64 -17.71
N ALA A 40 10.64 -10.84 -18.28
CA ALA A 40 11.65 -11.82 -17.92
C ALA A 40 12.08 -12.65 -19.13
N GLN A 41 13.20 -13.37 -19.01
CA GLN A 41 13.69 -14.23 -20.09
C GLN A 41 12.85 -15.51 -20.22
N ASP A 42 12.38 -16.04 -19.10
CA ASP A 42 11.55 -17.25 -19.06
C ASP A 42 10.50 -17.21 -17.96
N SER A 43 9.63 -18.22 -17.94
CA SER A 43 8.53 -18.31 -16.98
C SER A 43 8.99 -18.58 -15.55
N ILE A 44 10.13 -19.24 -15.34
CA ILE A 44 10.64 -19.57 -14.01
C ILE A 44 11.12 -18.29 -13.34
N GLU A 45 11.90 -17.48 -14.05
CA GLU A 45 12.35 -16.17 -13.60
C GLU A 45 11.16 -15.24 -13.33
N ALA A 46 10.20 -15.18 -14.26
CA ALA A 46 9.00 -14.38 -14.12
C ALA A 46 8.20 -14.72 -12.86
N HIS A 47 7.96 -16.01 -12.62
CA HIS A 47 7.23 -16.44 -11.43
C HIS A 47 7.97 -16.10 -10.14
N LYS A 48 9.30 -16.25 -10.11
CA LYS A 48 10.13 -15.84 -8.96
C LYS A 48 9.97 -14.34 -8.65
N HIS A 49 10.02 -13.49 -9.67
CA HIS A 49 9.85 -12.04 -9.50
C HIS A 49 8.42 -11.67 -9.04
N ILE A 50 7.39 -12.30 -9.62
CA ILE A 50 6.02 -12.10 -9.17
C ILE A 50 5.84 -12.54 -7.71
N ASP A 51 6.43 -13.65 -7.28
CA ASP A 51 6.36 -14.13 -5.90
C ASP A 51 7.05 -13.15 -4.93
N LEU A 52 8.16 -12.52 -5.33
CA LEU A 52 8.79 -11.46 -4.54
C LEU A 52 7.84 -10.26 -4.36
N ALA A 53 7.20 -9.80 -5.45
CA ALA A 53 6.23 -8.72 -5.39
C ALA A 53 5.02 -9.07 -4.48
N VAL A 54 4.47 -10.27 -4.63
CA VAL A 54 3.36 -10.78 -3.79
C VAL A 54 3.75 -10.80 -2.32
N LYS A 55 4.95 -11.28 -2.00
CA LYS A 55 5.46 -11.33 -0.63
C LYS A 55 5.58 -9.93 -0.03
N GLU A 56 6.06 -8.97 -0.80
CA GLU A 56 6.20 -7.58 -0.34
C GLU A 56 4.82 -6.93 -0.13
N ILE A 57 3.88 -7.08 -1.07
CA ILE A 57 2.52 -6.57 -0.93
C ILE A 57 1.84 -7.16 0.32
N SER A 58 2.00 -8.47 0.55
CA SER A 58 1.44 -9.14 1.73
C SER A 58 2.07 -8.67 3.04
N ARG A 59 3.37 -8.34 3.02
CA ARG A 59 4.08 -7.74 4.16
C ARG A 59 3.50 -6.38 4.50
N ILE A 60 3.28 -5.53 3.48
CA ILE A 60 2.67 -4.21 3.67
C ILE A 60 1.23 -4.35 4.17
N GLU A 61 0.45 -5.28 3.61
CA GLU A 61 -0.92 -5.54 4.09
C GLU A 61 -0.93 -5.82 5.60
N LYS A 62 -0.06 -6.70 6.09
CA LYS A 62 0.07 -6.99 7.54
C LYS A 62 0.48 -5.77 8.37
N LEU A 63 1.26 -4.87 7.81
CA LEU A 63 1.69 -3.65 8.50
C LEU A 63 0.53 -2.67 8.69
N ILE A 64 -0.27 -2.44 7.62
CA ILE A 64 -1.21 -1.32 7.54
C ILE A 64 -2.70 -1.71 7.62
N SER A 65 -3.04 -3.00 7.68
CA SER A 65 -4.43 -3.45 7.72
C SER A 65 -5.11 -2.99 9.00
N SER A 66 -6.22 -2.28 8.88
CA SER A 66 -7.11 -1.96 10.03
C SER A 66 -8.13 -3.08 10.32
N TRP A 67 -8.12 -4.15 9.53
CA TRP A 67 -9.01 -5.32 9.66
C TRP A 67 -8.32 -6.52 10.31
N ASP A 68 -6.99 -6.61 10.18
CA ASP A 68 -6.18 -7.63 10.82
C ASP A 68 -5.91 -7.21 12.28
N PRO A 69 -6.42 -7.95 13.28
CA PRO A 69 -6.25 -7.61 14.69
C PRO A 69 -4.80 -7.62 15.16
N ASP A 70 -3.92 -8.32 14.44
CA ASP A 70 -2.50 -8.46 14.77
C ASP A 70 -1.63 -7.42 14.06
N SER A 71 -2.22 -6.55 13.25
CA SER A 71 -1.50 -5.48 12.58
C SER A 71 -1.10 -4.36 13.55
N GLN A 72 -0.03 -3.63 13.20
CA GLN A 72 0.38 -2.46 13.97
C GLN A 72 -0.65 -1.33 13.91
N THR A 73 -1.35 -1.16 12.80
CA THR A 73 -2.45 -0.19 12.67
C THR A 73 -3.59 -0.52 13.63
N SER A 74 -3.96 -1.79 13.75
CA SER A 74 -4.97 -2.23 14.72
C SER A 74 -4.52 -2.03 16.17
N ALA A 75 -3.24 -2.25 16.47
CA ALA A 75 -2.68 -1.98 17.78
C ALA A 75 -2.78 -0.48 18.13
N VAL A 76 -2.43 0.41 17.19
CA VAL A 76 -2.58 1.87 17.37
C VAL A 76 -4.06 2.24 17.61
N ASN A 77 -4.97 1.71 16.80
CA ASN A 77 -6.39 1.98 16.91
C ASN A 77 -7.01 1.50 18.25
N LYS A 78 -6.56 0.35 18.76
CA LYS A 78 -7.03 -0.18 20.06
C LYS A 78 -6.59 0.66 21.26
N ASN A 79 -5.49 1.40 21.13
CA ASN A 79 -4.92 2.21 22.19
C ASN A 79 -5.23 3.72 22.04
N ALA A 80 -6.17 4.07 21.16
CA ALA A 80 -6.61 5.44 20.97
C ALA A 80 -7.17 6.04 22.27
N GLY A 81 -6.70 7.23 22.65
CA GLY A 81 -7.04 7.91 23.92
C GLY A 81 -6.35 7.32 25.15
N LEU A 82 -5.67 6.18 25.05
CA LEU A 82 -5.10 5.47 26.20
C LEU A 82 -3.59 5.66 26.29
N GLN A 83 -2.84 5.25 25.27
CA GLN A 83 -1.37 5.31 25.29
C GLN A 83 -0.77 5.32 23.89
N ALA A 84 0.49 5.78 23.79
CA ALA A 84 1.31 5.67 22.60
C ALA A 84 1.71 4.22 22.36
N VAL A 85 1.71 3.81 21.07
CA VAL A 85 2.06 2.45 20.65
C VAL A 85 3.35 2.49 19.84
N LYS A 86 4.31 1.64 20.20
CA LYS A 86 5.54 1.46 19.44
C LYS A 86 5.24 0.74 18.13
N VAL A 87 5.72 1.30 17.03
CA VAL A 87 5.47 0.78 15.67
C VAL A 87 6.75 0.77 14.83
N ASN A 88 6.71 0.10 13.71
CA ASN A 88 7.81 0.11 12.74
C ASN A 88 8.00 1.52 12.15
N SER A 89 9.25 1.91 11.93
CA SER A 89 9.59 3.20 11.29
C SER A 89 8.93 3.39 9.93
N GLU A 90 8.72 2.32 9.18
CA GLU A 90 8.00 2.37 7.90
C GLU A 90 6.54 2.84 8.07
N LEU A 91 5.86 2.40 9.12
CA LEU A 91 4.51 2.89 9.43
C LEU A 91 4.52 4.36 9.84
N ILE A 92 5.55 4.79 10.62
CA ILE A 92 5.78 6.20 10.96
C ILE A 92 5.88 7.05 9.68
N GLU A 93 6.73 6.66 8.74
CA GLU A 93 6.93 7.41 7.49
C GLU A 93 5.64 7.46 6.65
N LEU A 94 4.89 6.37 6.59
CA LEU A 94 3.61 6.37 5.88
C LEU A 94 2.59 7.31 6.52
N ILE A 95 2.50 7.34 7.86
CA ILE A 95 1.62 8.25 8.59
C ILE A 95 2.07 9.71 8.38
N LYS A 96 3.36 10.01 8.43
CA LYS A 96 3.90 11.35 8.15
C LYS A 96 3.52 11.81 6.74
N ARG A 97 3.70 10.94 5.74
CA ARG A 97 3.29 11.22 4.35
C ARG A 97 1.79 11.51 4.26
N ALA A 98 0.97 10.69 4.91
CA ALA A 98 -0.48 10.90 4.95
C ALA A 98 -0.85 12.23 5.60
N LYS A 99 -0.27 12.56 6.77
CA LYS A 99 -0.49 13.85 7.45
C LYS A 99 -0.09 15.04 6.57
N LYS A 100 1.02 14.94 5.83
CA LYS A 100 1.42 15.99 4.89
C LYS A 100 0.40 16.17 3.77
N ILE A 101 -0.16 15.11 3.23
CA ILE A 101 -1.24 15.19 2.24
C ILE A 101 -2.49 15.84 2.86
N SER A 102 -2.85 15.46 4.09
CA SER A 102 -3.95 16.09 4.81
C SER A 102 -3.76 17.61 4.96
N GLN A 103 -2.54 18.05 5.29
CA GLN A 103 -2.22 19.48 5.35
C GLN A 103 -2.36 20.18 3.99
N LEU A 104 -1.83 19.57 2.92
CA LEU A 104 -1.87 20.15 1.56
C LEU A 104 -3.29 20.23 1.00
N THR A 105 -4.18 19.36 1.45
CA THR A 105 -5.58 19.30 1.00
C THR A 105 -6.56 19.96 1.98
N ASP A 106 -6.05 20.67 2.97
CA ASP A 106 -6.83 21.29 4.04
C ASP A 106 -7.83 20.32 4.69
N GLY A 107 -7.36 19.08 4.94
CA GLY A 107 -8.16 18.02 5.55
C GLY A 107 -9.12 17.28 4.61
N ALA A 108 -9.20 17.62 3.33
CA ALA A 108 -10.04 16.89 2.37
C ALA A 108 -9.58 15.43 2.19
N PHE A 109 -8.29 15.16 2.39
CA PHE A 109 -7.74 13.83 2.59
C PHE A 109 -7.35 13.67 4.06
N ASP A 110 -7.83 12.64 4.74
CA ASP A 110 -7.48 12.36 6.13
C ASP A 110 -7.57 10.86 6.42
N ILE A 111 -6.47 10.25 6.89
CA ILE A 111 -6.44 8.83 7.23
C ILE A 111 -7.23 8.51 8.50
N SER A 112 -7.58 9.52 9.30
CA SER A 112 -8.45 9.35 10.47
C SER A 112 -9.94 9.23 10.11
N TYR A 113 -10.29 9.31 8.81
CA TYR A 113 -11.65 8.99 8.33
C TYR A 113 -12.18 7.63 8.82
N ALA A 114 -11.27 6.70 9.14
CA ALA A 114 -11.63 5.40 9.72
C ALA A 114 -12.33 5.49 11.08
N SER A 115 -12.30 6.68 11.72
CA SER A 115 -13.02 7.00 12.95
C SER A 115 -14.52 7.27 12.73
N MET A 116 -14.92 7.52 11.48
CA MET A 116 -16.32 7.81 11.17
C MET A 116 -17.24 6.64 11.46
N ASP A 117 -18.40 6.93 12.05
CA ASP A 117 -19.46 5.95 12.16
C ASP A 117 -19.99 5.56 10.77
N LYS A 118 -20.40 4.31 10.61
CA LYS A 118 -20.96 3.79 9.35
C LYS A 118 -22.39 4.22 9.15
N ILE A 119 -22.64 5.53 9.10
CA ILE A 119 -23.99 6.12 8.89
C ILE A 119 -24.42 6.10 7.41
N TRP A 120 -23.45 5.93 6.49
CA TRP A 120 -23.70 5.87 5.05
C TRP A 120 -23.82 4.43 4.56
N LYS A 121 -24.84 4.16 3.74
CA LYS A 121 -25.05 2.87 3.09
C LYS A 121 -25.03 3.05 1.58
N PHE A 122 -24.12 2.37 0.90
CA PHE A 122 -23.93 2.47 -0.55
C PHE A 122 -24.48 1.23 -1.30
N ASP A 123 -25.26 0.40 -0.62
CA ASP A 123 -25.88 -0.83 -1.15
C ASP A 123 -27.29 -0.62 -1.72
N GLY A 124 -27.73 0.65 -1.83
CA GLY A 124 -29.06 1.02 -2.28
C GLY A 124 -30.15 0.94 -1.21
N SER A 125 -29.83 0.52 0.02
CA SER A 125 -30.82 0.42 1.10
C SER A 125 -31.13 1.75 1.79
N MET A 126 -30.30 2.78 1.57
CA MET A 126 -30.49 4.10 2.15
C MET A 126 -31.61 4.87 1.44
N LYS A 127 -32.70 5.14 2.13
CA LYS A 127 -33.85 5.89 1.60
C LYS A 127 -33.85 7.39 2.00
N LYS A 128 -33.08 7.74 3.01
CA LYS A 128 -32.97 9.13 3.49
C LYS A 128 -31.52 9.43 3.83
N MET A 129 -31.12 10.67 3.59
CA MET A 129 -29.80 11.18 4.03
C MET A 129 -29.76 11.18 5.57
N PRO A 130 -28.58 10.90 6.18
CA PRO A 130 -28.37 11.15 7.60
C PRO A 130 -28.66 12.61 7.94
N SER A 131 -29.12 12.87 9.17
CA SER A 131 -29.28 14.24 9.65
C SER A 131 -27.93 14.94 9.82
N ASP A 132 -27.96 16.29 9.79
CA ASP A 132 -26.75 17.11 10.01
C ASP A 132 -26.11 16.79 11.37
N GLU A 133 -26.92 16.52 12.40
CA GLU A 133 -26.44 16.11 13.71
C GLU A 133 -25.73 14.75 13.67
N ALA A 134 -26.30 13.75 12.97
CA ALA A 134 -25.67 12.45 12.80
C ALA A 134 -24.33 12.56 12.02
N ILE A 135 -24.29 13.42 10.99
CA ILE A 135 -23.05 13.68 10.24
C ILE A 135 -22.03 14.35 11.17
N LYS A 136 -22.40 15.40 11.89
CA LYS A 136 -21.51 16.11 12.82
C LYS A 136 -20.93 15.15 13.89
N ASN A 137 -21.76 14.31 14.46
CA ASN A 137 -21.34 13.32 15.45
C ASN A 137 -20.39 12.29 14.82
N SER A 138 -20.71 11.78 13.64
CA SER A 138 -19.89 10.78 12.92
C SER A 138 -18.48 11.27 12.63
N VAL A 139 -18.30 12.56 12.32
CA VAL A 139 -16.97 13.13 12.01
C VAL A 139 -16.25 13.71 13.22
N SER A 140 -16.84 13.68 14.40
CA SER A 140 -16.28 14.34 15.61
C SER A 140 -14.90 13.83 16.02
N LYS A 141 -14.55 12.61 15.66
CA LYS A 141 -13.26 11.96 15.95
C LYS A 141 -12.28 12.00 14.76
N VAL A 142 -12.68 12.63 13.64
CA VAL A 142 -11.83 12.79 12.47
C VAL A 142 -10.97 14.04 12.64
N GLY A 143 -9.69 13.93 12.35
CA GLY A 143 -8.77 15.06 12.40
C GLY A 143 -7.31 14.58 12.52
N TYR A 144 -6.55 14.68 11.44
CA TYR A 144 -5.14 14.27 11.36
C TYR A 144 -4.25 14.98 12.40
N GLN A 145 -4.68 16.14 12.92
CA GLN A 145 -3.97 16.89 13.96
C GLN A 145 -3.92 16.12 15.29
N ASN A 146 -4.86 15.20 15.49
CA ASN A 146 -4.93 14.35 16.68
C ASN A 146 -4.04 13.09 16.59
N ILE A 147 -3.34 12.90 15.47
CA ILE A 147 -2.33 11.85 15.30
C ILE A 147 -0.98 12.43 15.74
N VAL A 148 -0.45 11.98 16.87
CA VAL A 148 0.85 12.35 17.39
C VAL A 148 1.87 11.29 17.01
N ILE A 149 3.02 11.72 16.49
CA ILE A 149 4.15 10.87 16.12
C ILE A 149 5.34 11.29 16.99
N ASP A 150 5.99 10.32 17.61
CA ASP A 150 7.29 10.45 18.23
C ASP A 150 8.28 9.60 17.41
N GLU A 151 9.09 10.26 16.59
CA GLU A 151 10.05 9.61 15.70
C GLU A 151 11.22 9.00 16.49
N GLU A 152 11.64 9.64 17.57
CA GLU A 152 12.76 9.20 18.41
C GLU A 152 12.45 7.87 19.08
N ASN A 153 11.25 7.74 19.64
CA ASN A 153 10.79 6.52 20.31
C ASN A 153 10.05 5.56 19.37
N SER A 154 9.85 5.94 18.09
CA SER A 154 9.07 5.20 17.10
C SER A 154 7.67 4.86 17.60
N THR A 155 6.94 5.86 18.12
CA THR A 155 5.59 5.66 18.63
C THR A 155 4.55 6.51 17.92
N VAL A 156 3.30 6.02 17.93
CA VAL A 156 2.11 6.72 17.45
C VAL A 156 1.06 6.76 18.56
N PHE A 157 0.48 7.94 18.78
CA PHE A 157 -0.63 8.14 19.70
C PHE A 157 -1.79 8.85 19.02
N LEU A 158 -2.98 8.31 19.18
CA LEU A 158 -4.24 8.93 18.78
C LEU A 158 -4.87 9.60 20.00
N LYS A 159 -5.00 10.92 19.98
CA LYS A 159 -5.41 11.70 21.15
C LYS A 159 -6.84 11.45 21.64
N LEU A 160 -7.75 11.08 20.72
CA LEU A 160 -9.16 10.91 21.05
C LEU A 160 -9.48 9.45 21.27
N GLU A 161 -10.28 9.14 22.28
CA GLU A 161 -10.83 7.82 22.50
C GLU A 161 -11.62 7.35 21.27
N GLU A 162 -11.53 6.05 20.98
CA GLU A 162 -12.15 5.40 19.81
C GLU A 162 -11.72 5.97 18.45
N MET A 163 -10.79 6.92 18.40
CA MET A 163 -10.20 7.37 17.15
C MET A 163 -9.54 6.20 16.42
N LYS A 164 -9.60 6.21 15.09
CA LYS A 164 -9.00 5.19 14.24
C LYS A 164 -8.32 5.83 13.05
N ILE A 165 -7.27 5.18 12.59
CA ILE A 165 -6.63 5.48 11.31
C ILE A 165 -6.80 4.29 10.37
N GLY A 166 -6.84 4.58 9.07
CA GLY A 166 -6.93 3.56 8.03
C GLY A 166 -6.29 4.01 6.72
N PHE A 167 -5.68 3.07 6.02
CA PHE A 167 -4.92 3.34 4.81
C PHE A 167 -5.64 2.95 3.51
N GLY A 168 -6.96 2.79 3.55
CA GLY A 168 -7.74 2.32 2.40
C GLY A 168 -7.54 3.13 1.12
N ALA A 169 -7.33 4.44 1.24
CA ALA A 169 -7.14 5.33 0.10
C ALA A 169 -5.73 5.29 -0.51
N ILE A 170 -4.69 5.01 0.29
CA ILE A 170 -3.29 5.07 -0.16
C ILE A 170 -2.55 3.74 -0.09
N GLY A 171 -3.04 2.79 0.71
CA GLY A 171 -2.31 1.56 1.04
C GLY A 171 -1.99 0.69 -0.17
N LYS A 172 -2.89 0.59 -1.15
CA LYS A 172 -2.66 -0.21 -2.36
C LYS A 172 -1.58 0.41 -3.26
N GLY A 173 -1.63 1.74 -3.46
CA GLY A 173 -0.60 2.46 -4.20
C GLY A 173 0.76 2.34 -3.52
N TYR A 174 0.80 2.51 -2.20
CA TYR A 174 2.02 2.33 -1.42
C TYR A 174 2.60 0.91 -1.55
N ALA A 175 1.77 -0.13 -1.46
CA ALA A 175 2.21 -1.51 -1.63
C ALA A 175 2.73 -1.79 -3.05
N ALA A 176 2.09 -1.22 -4.08
CA ALA A 176 2.55 -1.33 -5.47
C ALA A 176 3.90 -0.64 -5.68
N ASP A 177 4.09 0.58 -5.14
CA ASP A 177 5.36 1.30 -5.19
C ASP A 177 6.48 0.48 -4.52
N LYS A 178 6.24 -0.06 -3.31
CA LYS A 178 7.22 -0.88 -2.60
C LYS A 178 7.58 -2.17 -3.32
N ALA A 179 6.60 -2.84 -3.91
CA ALA A 179 6.85 -4.03 -4.72
C ALA A 179 7.69 -3.69 -5.97
N LYS A 180 7.38 -2.58 -6.64
CA LYS A 180 8.15 -2.07 -7.78
C LYS A 180 9.60 -1.76 -7.36
N ASP A 181 9.80 -0.98 -6.30
CA ASP A 181 11.12 -0.61 -5.80
C ASP A 181 11.95 -1.86 -5.46
N LEU A 182 11.32 -2.86 -4.84
CA LEU A 182 11.96 -4.14 -4.55
C LEU A 182 12.42 -4.84 -5.83
N LEU A 183 11.57 -4.92 -6.86
CA LEU A 183 11.91 -5.55 -8.14
C LEU A 183 13.04 -4.80 -8.84
N ILE A 184 12.98 -3.48 -8.92
CA ILE A 184 14.06 -2.64 -9.48
C ILE A 184 15.39 -2.92 -8.75
N SER A 185 15.37 -3.02 -7.41
CA SER A 185 16.57 -3.34 -6.62
C SER A 185 17.16 -4.72 -6.92
N LYS A 186 16.40 -5.61 -7.55
CA LYS A 186 16.79 -6.95 -8.00
C LYS A 186 17.14 -7.01 -9.49
N GLY A 187 17.10 -5.88 -10.20
CA GLY A 187 17.43 -5.80 -11.62
C GLY A 187 16.29 -6.17 -12.57
N VAL A 188 15.03 -6.10 -12.10
CA VAL A 188 13.82 -6.41 -12.87
C VAL A 188 13.19 -5.14 -13.40
#